data_09b3b907ec681ee55b4ab31e49dd8055
#
_entry.id   09b3b907ec681ee55b4ab31e49dd8055
#
_cell.length_a   1.000
_cell.length_b   1.000
_cell.length_c   1.000
_cell.angle_alpha   90.00
_cell.angle_beta   90.00
_cell.angle_gamma   90.00
#
_symmetry.space_group_name_H-M   'P 1'
#
loop_
_entity.id
_entity.type
_entity.pdbx_description
1 polymer ?
#
loop_
_entity_poly.entity_id
_entity_poly.type
_entity_poly.pdbx_seq_one_letter_code
_entity_poly.pdbx_strand_id
1 'polypeptide(L)'
;VTSIEDQADYILGQGNVLDSTKIYKPDKIYKVAIAISFDSLPTFGYKSFYLDLGGNSHDKLEENLASRIENEFYSITVNANNTLDILDKKSGKLYQNQGIIQENGDAGDSFNYSPPREDLIINSFEFCPKVEVKTSKVISKMTLSYQFKVPKNLEKRACGIKDTHLPIQLSVVLKSKSPIIEFYFKVDNR
;
A
#
# COMPACT_ATOMS: atom_id res chain seq x y z
N VAL A 1 -2.07 -7.26 -13.03
CA VAL A 1 -3.16 -7.17 -14.01
C VAL A 1 -4.42 -7.65 -13.33
N THR A 2 -5.35 -6.76 -13.07
CA THR A 2 -6.67 -7.11 -12.54
C THR A 2 -7.67 -7.08 -13.68
N SER A 3 -8.43 -8.17 -13.87
CA SER A 3 -9.57 -8.14 -14.76
C SER A 3 -10.65 -7.24 -14.14
N ILE A 4 -11.25 -6.38 -14.93
CA ILE A 4 -12.37 -5.56 -14.50
C ILE A 4 -13.58 -6.04 -15.29
N GLU A 5 -14.36 -6.89 -14.66
CA GLU A 5 -15.71 -7.15 -15.06
C GLU A 5 -16.50 -5.84 -14.86
N ASP A 6 -17.36 -5.45 -15.77
CA ASP A 6 -18.29 -4.30 -15.72
C ASP A 6 -17.78 -2.87 -16.00
N GLN A 7 -16.53 -2.61 -16.30
CA GLN A 7 -16.14 -1.25 -16.75
C GLN A 7 -16.18 -1.04 -18.27
N ALA A 8 -16.43 -2.09 -19.03
CA ALA A 8 -16.53 -1.98 -20.49
C ALA A 8 -17.66 -1.02 -20.89
N ASP A 9 -18.83 -1.12 -20.28
CA ASP A 9 -19.96 -0.25 -20.56
C ASP A 9 -19.72 1.19 -20.10
N TYR A 10 -18.99 1.40 -19.00
CA TYR A 10 -18.59 2.73 -18.53
C TYR A 10 -17.56 3.39 -19.45
N ILE A 11 -16.53 2.65 -19.86
CA ILE A 11 -15.48 3.16 -20.74
C ILE A 11 -16.02 3.40 -22.16
N LEU A 12 -16.89 2.53 -22.66
CA LEU A 12 -17.52 2.64 -23.98
C LEU A 12 -18.68 3.64 -23.98
N GLY A 13 -19.36 3.83 -22.86
CA GLY A 13 -20.43 4.82 -22.71
C GLY A 13 -19.94 6.27 -22.72
N GLN A 14 -18.65 6.51 -22.43
CA GLN A 14 -18.02 7.83 -22.56
C GLN A 14 -17.59 8.15 -24.01
N GLY A 15 -17.45 7.15 -24.86
CA GLY A 15 -17.08 7.26 -26.27
C GLY A 15 -18.29 7.38 -27.16
N ASN A 16 -18.97 8.49 -27.06
CA ASN A 16 -19.91 9.08 -27.99
C ASN A 16 -20.52 8.22 -29.11
N VAL A 17 -21.65 8.05 -28.93
CA VAL A 17 -22.98 8.05 -29.49
C VAL A 17 -23.13 8.42 -31.01
N LEU A 18 -22.16 8.43 -31.83
CA LEU A 18 -22.40 8.82 -33.25
C LEU A 18 -22.66 7.64 -34.19
N ASP A 19 -22.45 6.40 -33.74
CA ASP A 19 -22.86 5.26 -34.54
C ASP A 19 -23.22 4.06 -33.66
N SER A 20 -24.50 3.92 -33.37
CA SER A 20 -25.04 2.83 -32.57
C SER A 20 -24.94 1.43 -33.20
N THR A 21 -24.44 1.34 -34.43
CA THR A 21 -24.42 0.10 -35.21
C THR A 21 -23.11 -0.69 -35.09
N LYS A 22 -22.05 -0.12 -34.52
CA LYS A 22 -20.74 -0.77 -34.39
C LYS A 22 -20.07 -0.54 -33.03
N ILE A 23 -20.75 -0.83 -31.97
CA ILE A 23 -20.12 -0.83 -30.62
C ILE A 23 -19.22 -2.06 -30.52
N TYR A 24 -17.91 -1.86 -30.62
CA TYR A 24 -16.95 -2.88 -30.26
C TYR A 24 -17.01 -3.11 -28.74
N LYS A 25 -17.55 -4.25 -28.32
CA LYS A 25 -17.49 -4.69 -26.93
C LYS A 25 -16.35 -5.69 -26.80
N PRO A 26 -15.24 -5.34 -26.15
CA PRO A 26 -14.17 -6.30 -25.91
C PRO A 26 -14.63 -7.37 -24.88
N ASP A 27 -14.34 -8.63 -25.17
CA ASP A 27 -14.67 -9.76 -24.27
C ASP A 27 -13.95 -9.66 -22.93
N LYS A 28 -12.83 -8.96 -22.88
CA LYS A 28 -12.02 -8.77 -21.66
C LYS A 28 -11.33 -7.41 -21.66
N ILE A 29 -11.36 -6.74 -20.51
CA ILE A 29 -10.62 -5.49 -20.27
C ILE A 29 -9.62 -5.75 -19.14
N TYR A 30 -8.39 -5.27 -19.32
CA TYR A 30 -7.35 -5.36 -18.31
C TYR A 30 -6.99 -3.95 -17.83
N LYS A 31 -7.00 -3.76 -16.51
CA LYS A 31 -6.42 -2.56 -15.88
C LYS A 31 -4.97 -2.83 -15.56
N VAL A 32 -4.08 -2.04 -16.11
CA VAL A 32 -2.65 -2.13 -15.86
C VAL A 32 -2.19 -0.87 -15.16
N ALA A 33 -1.56 -1.02 -13.99
CA ALA A 33 -0.88 0.07 -13.32
C ALA A 33 0.56 0.14 -13.84
N ILE A 34 0.97 1.31 -14.32
CA ILE A 34 2.30 1.55 -14.88
C ILE A 34 2.98 2.62 -14.02
N ALA A 35 4.23 2.37 -13.63
CA ALA A 35 5.10 3.36 -13.04
C ALA A 35 6.16 3.77 -14.06
N ILE A 36 6.31 5.07 -14.31
CA ILE A 36 7.25 5.62 -15.27
C ILE A 36 8.07 6.71 -14.57
N SER A 37 9.39 6.69 -14.77
CA SER A 37 10.29 7.75 -14.31
C SER A 37 10.65 8.68 -15.47
N PHE A 38 10.58 9.99 -15.25
CA PHE A 38 10.99 11.00 -16.21
C PHE A 38 12.18 11.81 -15.69
N ASP A 39 13.11 12.13 -16.58
CA ASP A 39 14.26 12.96 -16.21
C ASP A 39 13.91 14.46 -16.14
N SER A 40 12.99 14.90 -16.98
CA SER A 40 12.49 16.29 -16.97
C SER A 40 11.12 16.41 -17.60
N LEU A 41 10.31 17.29 -17.02
CA LEU A 41 9.09 17.79 -17.65
C LEU A 41 9.26 19.28 -17.91
N PRO A 42 8.71 19.83 -19.00
CA PRO A 42 8.77 21.27 -19.23
C PRO A 42 7.97 22.01 -18.16
N THR A 43 8.46 23.17 -17.72
CA THR A 43 7.84 24.00 -16.68
C THR A 43 6.43 24.45 -17.08
N PHE A 44 6.26 24.81 -18.37
CA PHE A 44 4.98 25.07 -19.00
C PHE A 44 4.89 24.23 -20.27
N GLY A 45 3.88 23.35 -20.35
CA GLY A 45 3.69 22.50 -21.51
C GLY A 45 3.37 21.05 -21.11
N TYR A 46 3.44 20.19 -22.11
CA TYR A 46 3.18 18.75 -21.94
C TYR A 46 4.23 17.92 -22.67
N LYS A 47 4.31 16.66 -22.27
CA LYS A 47 5.14 15.64 -22.93
C LYS A 47 4.26 14.44 -23.21
N SER A 48 4.22 14.00 -24.45
CA SER A 48 3.46 12.82 -24.87
C SER A 48 4.33 11.58 -24.81
N PHE A 49 3.74 10.47 -24.40
CA PHE A 49 4.36 9.17 -24.37
C PHE A 49 3.48 8.18 -25.09
N TYR A 50 4.11 7.23 -25.78
CA TYR A 50 3.43 6.12 -26.41
C TYR A 50 3.73 4.85 -25.63
N LEU A 51 2.69 4.07 -25.34
CA LEU A 51 2.84 2.75 -24.76
C LEU A 51 2.94 1.72 -25.88
N ASP A 52 4.12 1.13 -26.05
CA ASP A 52 4.32 -0.01 -26.93
C ASP A 52 4.18 -1.30 -26.15
N LEU A 53 3.13 -2.07 -26.45
CA LEU A 53 2.88 -3.37 -25.82
C LEU A 53 3.62 -4.53 -26.48
N GLY A 54 4.31 -4.30 -27.61
CA GLY A 54 5.03 -5.30 -28.37
C GLY A 54 6.49 -5.53 -27.93
N GLY A 55 7.02 -4.72 -27.04
CA GLY A 55 8.41 -4.80 -26.58
C GLY A 55 8.66 -5.92 -25.55
N ASN A 56 9.79 -6.62 -25.70
CA ASN A 56 10.19 -7.74 -24.83
C ASN A 56 10.85 -7.32 -23.50
N SER A 57 10.97 -6.03 -23.18
CA SER A 57 11.68 -5.53 -22.00
C SER A 57 10.76 -4.77 -21.04
N HIS A 58 9.93 -5.51 -20.36
CA HIS A 58 9.21 -4.95 -19.20
C HIS A 58 10.01 -5.31 -17.94
N ASP A 59 10.55 -4.31 -17.25
CA ASP A 59 10.99 -4.48 -15.86
C ASP A 59 9.75 -4.85 -15.03
N LYS A 60 9.57 -6.14 -14.80
CA LYS A 60 8.52 -6.62 -13.89
C LYS A 60 8.97 -6.35 -12.47
N LEU A 61 7.99 -6.14 -11.59
CA LEU A 61 8.25 -6.18 -10.14
C LEU A 61 8.72 -7.59 -9.80
N GLU A 62 9.96 -7.71 -9.37
CA GLU A 62 10.52 -8.97 -8.89
C GLU A 62 10.21 -9.14 -7.42
N GLU A 63 9.75 -10.34 -7.05
CA GLU A 63 9.59 -10.70 -5.64
C GLU A 63 10.96 -11.04 -5.06
N ASN A 64 11.28 -10.39 -3.95
CA ASN A 64 12.53 -10.58 -3.25
C ASN A 64 12.27 -11.13 -1.84
N LEU A 65 13.07 -12.10 -1.41
CA LEU A 65 13.07 -12.60 -0.02
C LEU A 65 13.72 -11.62 0.97
N ALA A 66 14.18 -10.47 0.48
CA ALA A 66 14.83 -9.47 1.30
C ALA A 66 13.81 -8.76 2.21
N SER A 67 14.20 -8.48 3.44
CA SER A 67 13.45 -7.66 4.39
C SER A 67 13.78 -6.17 4.27
N ARG A 68 14.25 -5.72 3.11
CA ARG A 68 14.76 -4.37 2.87
C ARG A 68 14.33 -3.84 1.49
N ILE A 69 13.98 -2.56 1.45
CA ILE A 69 13.84 -1.77 0.23
C ILE A 69 14.72 -0.52 0.30
N GLU A 70 15.17 -0.04 -0.85
CA GLU A 70 15.97 1.19 -0.88
C GLU A 70 15.81 1.96 -2.19
N ASN A 71 16.12 3.25 -2.13
CA ASN A 71 16.35 4.13 -3.27
C ASN A 71 17.59 5.00 -3.02
N GLU A 72 17.78 6.06 -3.78
CA GLU A 72 18.91 6.97 -3.65
C GLU A 72 18.93 7.70 -2.30
N PHE A 73 17.76 7.91 -1.68
CA PHE A 73 17.60 8.73 -0.47
C PHE A 73 17.46 7.91 0.80
N TYR A 74 16.78 6.78 0.73
CA TYR A 74 16.41 5.98 1.91
C TYR A 74 16.75 4.51 1.75
N SER A 75 17.02 3.90 2.89
CA SER A 75 17.03 2.45 3.06
C SER A 75 16.08 2.10 4.21
N ILE A 76 15.14 1.21 3.97
CA ILE A 76 14.13 0.78 4.95
C ILE A 76 14.24 -0.72 5.14
N THR A 77 14.43 -1.15 6.39
CA THR A 77 14.62 -2.55 6.77
C THR A 77 13.57 -2.94 7.82
N VAL A 78 13.03 -4.14 7.72
CA VAL A 78 12.17 -4.73 8.76
C VAL A 78 13.06 -5.32 9.84
N ASN A 79 12.83 -4.95 11.08
CA ASN A 79 13.54 -5.44 12.26
C ASN A 79 12.99 -6.78 12.77
N ALA A 80 13.74 -7.43 13.64
CA ALA A 80 13.31 -8.66 14.29
C ALA A 80 12.05 -8.50 15.18
N ASN A 81 11.79 -7.27 15.65
CA ASN A 81 10.58 -6.91 16.39
C ASN A 81 9.42 -6.44 15.48
N ASN A 82 9.53 -6.66 14.17
CA ASN A 82 8.53 -6.31 13.15
C ASN A 82 8.25 -4.80 13.00
N THR A 83 9.17 -3.95 13.48
CA THR A 83 9.18 -2.51 13.20
C THR A 83 10.09 -2.21 12.01
N LEU A 84 10.10 -0.96 11.58
CA LEU A 84 10.92 -0.49 10.47
C LEU A 84 12.06 0.39 10.97
N ASP A 85 13.27 0.15 10.48
CA ASP A 85 14.37 1.10 10.57
C ASP A 85 14.51 1.83 9.24
N ILE A 86 14.53 3.15 9.31
CA ILE A 86 14.63 4.04 8.16
C ILE A 86 15.94 4.80 8.25
N LEU A 87 16.86 4.52 7.33
CA LEU A 87 18.11 5.26 7.18
C LEU A 87 17.92 6.37 6.13
N ASP A 88 18.08 7.61 6.52
CA ASP A 88 18.28 8.72 5.59
C ASP A 88 19.74 8.72 5.12
N LYS A 89 19.95 8.37 3.86
CA LYS A 89 21.30 8.25 3.26
C LYS A 89 22.00 9.59 3.12
N LYS A 90 21.25 10.70 3.02
CA LYS A 90 21.82 12.04 2.88
C LYS A 90 22.39 12.58 4.18
N SER A 91 21.66 12.42 5.27
CA SER A 91 22.08 12.91 6.59
C SER A 91 22.84 11.84 7.41
N GLY A 92 22.76 10.56 7.01
CA GLY A 92 23.25 9.41 7.79
C GLY A 92 22.40 9.11 9.03
N LYS A 93 21.26 9.79 9.20
CA LYS A 93 20.40 9.61 10.37
C LYS A 93 19.57 8.34 10.26
N LEU A 94 19.58 7.55 11.32
CA LEU A 94 18.75 6.35 11.46
C LEU A 94 17.55 6.65 12.36
N TYR A 95 16.35 6.44 11.81
CA TYR A 95 15.09 6.48 12.53
C TYR A 95 14.69 5.04 12.85
N GLN A 96 14.86 4.65 14.10
CA GLN A 96 14.59 3.29 14.57
C GLN A 96 13.13 3.09 14.97
N ASN A 97 12.67 1.83 14.88
CA ASN A 97 11.36 1.38 15.37
C ASN A 97 10.17 2.17 14.81
N GLN A 98 10.20 2.50 13.52
CA GLN A 98 9.11 3.17 12.84
C GLN A 98 8.02 2.18 12.39
N GLY A 99 6.84 2.71 12.00
CA GLY A 99 5.75 1.91 11.46
C GLY A 99 5.03 1.05 12.49
N ILE A 100 5.09 1.40 13.78
CA ILE A 100 4.30 0.74 14.82
C ILE A 100 2.83 1.07 14.61
N ILE A 101 2.00 0.04 14.56
CA ILE A 101 0.54 0.16 14.52
C ILE A 101 0.04 -0.15 15.92
N GLN A 102 -0.77 0.76 16.45
CA GLN A 102 -1.42 0.60 17.76
C GLN A 102 -2.93 0.53 17.55
N GLU A 103 -3.55 -0.44 18.19
CA GLU A 103 -4.99 -0.62 18.28
C GLU A 103 -5.42 -0.43 19.73
N ASN A 104 -6.46 0.37 19.96
CA ASN A 104 -7.04 0.65 21.25
C ASN A 104 -8.57 0.78 21.12
N GLY A 105 -9.26 0.75 22.25
CA GLY A 105 -10.72 0.89 22.30
C GLY A 105 -11.19 2.31 22.12
N ASP A 106 -12.41 2.45 21.63
CA ASP A 106 -13.15 3.70 21.59
C ASP A 106 -14.54 3.47 22.20
N ALA A 107 -14.85 4.21 23.27
CA ALA A 107 -16.14 4.23 23.94
C ALA A 107 -16.94 5.51 23.61
N GLY A 108 -16.45 6.30 22.67
CA GLY A 108 -17.10 7.53 22.21
C GLY A 108 -18.24 7.29 21.23
N ASP A 109 -18.71 8.37 20.66
CA ASP A 109 -19.71 8.36 19.60
C ASP A 109 -19.07 8.52 18.21
N SER A 110 -19.88 8.73 17.19
CA SER A 110 -19.40 8.89 15.80
C SER A 110 -18.57 10.16 15.56
N PHE A 111 -18.51 11.08 16.51
CA PHE A 111 -17.87 12.38 16.38
C PHE A 111 -16.65 12.57 17.28
N ASN A 112 -16.62 11.87 18.43
CA ASN A 112 -15.58 12.06 19.42
C ASN A 112 -15.01 10.73 19.89
N TYR A 113 -13.67 10.62 19.82
CA TYR A 113 -12.96 9.55 20.49
C TYR A 113 -13.06 9.72 22.01
N SER A 114 -13.39 8.62 22.69
CA SER A 114 -13.34 8.55 24.15
C SER A 114 -12.68 7.24 24.58
N PRO A 115 -11.56 7.29 25.31
CA PRO A 115 -10.91 6.07 25.76
C PRO A 115 -11.84 5.30 26.70
N PRO A 116 -11.92 3.96 26.59
CA PRO A 116 -12.64 3.14 27.56
C PRO A 116 -12.03 3.29 28.95
N ARG A 117 -12.85 3.07 29.97
CA ARG A 117 -12.39 3.10 31.37
C ARG A 117 -11.32 2.05 31.65
N GLU A 118 -11.49 0.87 31.06
CA GLU A 118 -10.53 -0.22 31.05
C GLU A 118 -10.21 -0.56 29.60
N ASP A 119 -9.00 -0.27 29.17
CA ASP A 119 -8.56 -0.49 27.80
C ASP A 119 -7.44 -1.54 27.71
N LEU A 120 -7.39 -2.19 26.58
CA LEU A 120 -6.33 -3.11 26.18
C LEU A 120 -5.66 -2.54 24.93
N ILE A 121 -4.44 -2.02 25.10
CA ILE A 121 -3.63 -1.51 24.00
C ILE A 121 -2.91 -2.68 23.35
N ILE A 122 -3.03 -2.81 22.02
CA ILE A 122 -2.46 -3.89 21.23
C ILE A 122 -1.54 -3.28 20.18
N ASN A 123 -0.29 -3.77 20.10
CA ASN A 123 0.70 -3.21 19.21
C ASN A 123 1.13 -4.22 18.14
N SER A 124 1.54 -3.71 16.96
CA SER A 124 1.97 -4.54 15.83
C SER A 124 3.17 -5.42 16.13
N PHE A 125 4.06 -5.03 17.04
CA PHE A 125 5.22 -5.83 17.42
C PHE A 125 4.87 -7.11 18.22
N GLU A 126 3.61 -7.26 18.67
CA GLU A 126 3.11 -8.50 19.26
C GLU A 126 2.82 -9.59 18.21
N PHE A 127 2.81 -9.23 16.93
CA PHE A 127 2.42 -10.12 15.83
C PHE A 127 3.54 -10.22 14.80
N CYS A 128 3.73 -11.41 14.25
CA CYS A 128 4.66 -11.63 13.14
C CYS A 128 3.92 -11.42 11.81
N PRO A 129 4.22 -10.36 11.04
CA PRO A 129 3.59 -10.12 9.75
C PRO A 129 4.19 -11.04 8.68
N LYS A 130 3.40 -11.34 7.66
CA LYS A 130 3.96 -11.80 6.38
C LYS A 130 4.57 -10.59 5.68
N VAL A 131 5.86 -10.63 5.39
CA VAL A 131 6.59 -9.58 4.68
C VAL A 131 6.74 -9.99 3.21
N GLU A 132 6.33 -9.10 2.30
CA GLU A 132 6.52 -9.25 0.86
C GLU A 132 7.25 -8.02 0.32
N VAL A 133 8.32 -8.24 -0.44
CA VAL A 133 9.08 -7.18 -1.10
C VAL A 133 9.01 -7.36 -2.60
N LYS A 134 8.63 -6.29 -3.30
CA LYS A 134 8.59 -6.22 -4.76
C LYS A 134 9.39 -5.01 -5.23
N THR A 135 10.35 -5.24 -6.11
CA THR A 135 11.26 -4.20 -6.59
C THR A 135 11.32 -4.16 -8.12
N SER A 136 11.52 -2.97 -8.64
CA SER A 136 11.87 -2.69 -10.02
C SER A 136 12.84 -1.50 -10.08
N LYS A 137 13.31 -1.11 -11.25
CA LYS A 137 14.18 0.06 -11.41
C LYS A 137 13.52 1.39 -11.00
N VAL A 138 12.19 1.47 -11.01
CA VAL A 138 11.46 2.71 -10.75
C VAL A 138 10.72 2.73 -9.41
N ILE A 139 10.43 1.57 -8.84
CA ILE A 139 9.63 1.46 -7.62
C ILE A 139 10.07 0.24 -6.79
N SER A 140 10.17 0.44 -5.50
CA SER A 140 10.34 -0.62 -4.51
C SER A 140 9.17 -0.56 -3.52
N LYS A 141 8.53 -1.68 -3.29
CA LYS A 141 7.40 -1.81 -2.38
C LYS A 141 7.64 -2.93 -1.38
N MET A 142 7.45 -2.64 -0.12
CA MET A 142 7.43 -3.59 0.98
C MET A 142 6.02 -3.62 1.55
N THR A 143 5.47 -4.80 1.79
CA THR A 143 4.13 -4.99 2.36
C THR A 143 4.23 -5.91 3.57
N LEU A 144 3.76 -5.42 4.71
CA LEU A 144 3.62 -6.15 5.96
C LEU A 144 2.14 -6.45 6.18
N SER A 145 1.78 -7.73 6.19
CA SER A 145 0.40 -8.20 6.39
C SER A 145 0.28 -8.85 7.75
N TYR A 146 -0.51 -8.23 8.62
CA TYR A 146 -0.75 -8.65 10.00
C TYR A 146 -2.12 -9.29 10.16
N GLN A 147 -2.23 -10.21 11.11
CA GLN A 147 -3.48 -10.76 11.63
C GLN A 147 -3.55 -10.42 13.13
N PHE A 148 -4.02 -9.21 13.44
CA PHE A 148 -4.19 -8.82 14.83
C PHE A 148 -5.26 -9.67 15.49
N LYS A 149 -5.03 -10.06 16.74
CA LYS A 149 -6.07 -10.59 17.61
C LYS A 149 -6.54 -9.46 18.51
N VAL A 150 -7.82 -9.09 18.37
CA VAL A 150 -8.42 -7.96 19.06
C VAL A 150 -9.70 -8.37 19.79
N PRO A 151 -10.14 -7.63 20.81
CA PRO A 151 -11.44 -7.82 21.43
C PRO A 151 -12.57 -7.46 20.47
N LYS A 152 -13.63 -8.27 20.46
CA LYS A 152 -14.81 -8.04 19.62
C LYS A 152 -15.63 -6.81 20.04
N ASN A 153 -15.60 -6.45 21.32
CA ASN A 153 -16.34 -5.34 21.90
C ASN A 153 -15.65 -4.82 23.17
N LEU A 154 -16.18 -3.75 23.75
CA LEU A 154 -15.63 -3.10 24.95
C LEU A 154 -15.65 -4.01 26.18
N GLU A 155 -16.65 -4.87 26.34
CA GLU A 155 -16.72 -5.82 27.46
C GLU A 155 -15.57 -6.82 27.42
N LYS A 156 -15.32 -7.39 26.21
CA LYS A 156 -14.18 -8.30 26.00
C LYS A 156 -12.85 -7.59 26.18
N ARG A 157 -12.79 -6.32 25.78
CA ARG A 157 -11.60 -5.46 25.96
C ARG A 157 -11.27 -5.27 27.42
N ALA A 158 -12.27 -4.91 28.24
CA ALA A 158 -12.11 -4.76 29.68
C ALA A 158 -11.65 -6.06 30.37
N CYS A 159 -12.09 -7.20 29.86
CA CYS A 159 -11.66 -8.53 30.33
C CYS A 159 -10.32 -9.00 29.73
N GLY A 160 -9.68 -8.26 28.85
CA GLY A 160 -8.44 -8.64 28.17
C GLY A 160 -8.60 -9.81 27.17
N ILE A 161 -9.83 -10.08 26.69
CA ILE A 161 -10.13 -11.21 25.80
C ILE A 161 -9.99 -10.78 24.36
N LYS A 162 -9.04 -11.39 23.63
CA LYS A 162 -8.79 -11.17 22.19
C LYS A 162 -9.42 -12.33 21.40
N ASP A 163 -10.65 -12.18 20.97
CA ASP A 163 -11.48 -13.23 20.36
C ASP A 163 -11.83 -12.99 18.87
N THR A 164 -11.33 -11.91 18.28
CA THR A 164 -11.59 -11.54 16.89
C THR A 164 -10.28 -11.29 16.15
N HIS A 165 -10.27 -11.53 14.84
CA HIS A 165 -9.15 -11.21 13.97
C HIS A 165 -9.40 -9.91 13.22
N LEU A 166 -8.41 -9.03 13.20
CA LEU A 166 -8.40 -7.79 12.44
C LEU A 166 -7.24 -7.83 11.44
N PRO A 167 -7.51 -8.10 10.15
CA PRO A 167 -6.50 -8.06 9.10
C PRO A 167 -6.04 -6.62 8.85
N ILE A 168 -4.73 -6.39 8.94
CA ILE A 168 -4.10 -5.09 8.70
C ILE A 168 -2.97 -5.25 7.70
N GLN A 169 -2.88 -4.34 6.74
CA GLN A 169 -1.78 -4.29 5.79
C GLN A 169 -1.14 -2.91 5.80
N LEU A 170 0.17 -2.89 6.04
CA LEU A 170 1.02 -1.73 5.89
C LEU A 170 1.91 -1.91 4.67
N SER A 171 1.80 -1.00 3.69
CA SER A 171 2.69 -0.98 2.53
C SER A 171 3.56 0.27 2.56
N VAL A 172 4.86 0.07 2.38
CA VAL A 172 5.85 1.15 2.27
C VAL A 172 6.38 1.16 0.83
N VAL A 173 6.37 2.34 0.22
CA VAL A 173 6.75 2.49 -1.19
C VAL A 173 7.84 3.55 -1.30
N LEU A 174 8.91 3.19 -2.01
CA LEU A 174 9.96 4.08 -2.44
C LEU A 174 9.98 4.16 -3.96
N LYS A 175 10.04 5.36 -4.50
CA LYS A 175 10.19 5.60 -5.93
C LYS A 175 11.60 6.10 -6.23
N SER A 176 12.17 5.67 -7.36
CA SER A 176 13.46 6.19 -7.84
C SER A 176 13.35 7.70 -8.05
N LYS A 177 14.43 8.41 -7.73
CA LYS A 177 14.55 9.88 -7.84
C LYS A 177 13.54 10.67 -6.99
N SER A 178 12.85 10.06 -6.05
CA SER A 178 11.90 10.71 -5.14
C SER A 178 12.35 10.64 -3.69
N PRO A 179 12.49 11.79 -2.99
CA PRO A 179 12.83 11.84 -1.57
C PRO A 179 11.59 11.68 -0.68
N ILE A 180 10.56 10.97 -1.16
CA ILE A 180 9.30 10.74 -0.45
C ILE A 180 9.18 9.26 -0.12
N ILE A 181 8.84 8.97 1.14
CA ILE A 181 8.42 7.64 1.60
C ILE A 181 6.90 7.65 1.66
N GLU A 182 6.26 6.76 0.92
CA GLU A 182 4.80 6.64 0.93
C GLU A 182 4.40 5.46 1.82
N PHE A 183 3.47 5.71 2.74
CA PHE A 183 2.85 4.69 3.59
C PHE A 183 1.40 4.52 3.20
N TYR A 184 1.00 3.28 2.93
CA TYR A 184 -0.39 2.90 2.65
C TYR A 184 -0.86 1.94 3.73
N PHE A 185 -1.96 2.29 4.36
CA PHE A 185 -2.56 1.52 5.42
C PHE A 185 -3.94 1.00 4.99
N LYS A 186 -4.16 -0.30 5.13
CA LYS A 186 -5.43 -0.94 4.85
C LYS A 186 -5.86 -1.77 6.04
N VAL A 187 -7.07 -1.53 6.53
CA VAL A 187 -7.71 -2.29 7.61
C VAL A 187 -9.00 -2.90 7.08
N ASP A 188 -9.24 -4.17 7.36
CA ASP A 188 -10.53 -4.82 7.11
C ASP A 188 -11.28 -4.95 8.45
N ASN A 189 -12.10 -3.96 8.74
CA ASN A 189 -12.88 -3.86 9.97
C ASN A 189 -14.36 -4.22 9.71
N ARG A 190 -14.57 -5.48 9.27
CA ARG A 190 -15.91 -6.05 9.02
C ARG A 190 -16.28 -7.10 10.03
#